data_5d061ba6b4a8f5bb4132a72fbc1f9ada
#
_entry.id   5d061ba6b4a8f5bb4132a72fbc1f9ada
#
_cell.length_a   1.000
_cell.length_b   1.000
_cell.length_c   1.000
_cell.angle_alpha   90.00
_cell.angle_beta   90.00
_cell.angle_gamma   90.00
#
_symmetry.space_group_name_H-M   'P 1'
#
loop_
_entity.id
_entity.type
_entity.pdbx_description
1 polymer ?
#
loop_
_entity_poly.entity_id
_entity_poly.type
_entity_poly.pdbx_seq_one_letter_code
_entity_poly.pdbx_strand_id
1 'polypeptide(L)'
;MAAPERERRKSRRAGECVLLLVFTCALRCAQSLKDSNVVLILTDDLDVELGGLTPLKKTQTLIGDAGVTFSNAYTVTPLCCPSRSSILSGKYPHNHMVRNNSLSGNCSSKSWQNGPESQAFPLYLSKKLYQTFYGGKYLNQYGSKEAGGVTYVPPGWDQWHALVGNSKYYNYTLSVNGKEETHGDSYEKDYLTDLILNRSLNFLEQRSPQHPFFIMLCPPAPHSPWTAAPQYQKSFIDVKAPRDGSFNKPGKGKHWLLRQPQNPMASSSIDYLDDAFRRRWQTLLSVDDMVEKLVKKLEDINELNNTFIFFTSDNGYHTGQFSLPIDKRQLYEFDIRVPLLVRGPGIQPKQTLQDPVINIDLPMTILDIAGVNLSTVNMDGQSFLPQLVPSARNGTSRPFFLVEYTGEGLFPTDPDCPKLGPGLANCFPDCVCEDAVNNTYACVRTLKDSNLQYCEFADNESFVEVYNLTSDPHQLENIVKKVDPSLLQNMNQRLIKLQSCEGKSCRDIKSHL
;
A
#
# COMPACT_ATOMS: atom_id res chain seq x y z
N MET A 1 -66.52 -19.24 29.21
CA MET A 1 -65.56 -18.22 28.77
C MET A 1 -64.17 -18.78 28.95
N ALA A 2 -63.63 -19.42 27.94
CA ALA A 2 -62.26 -19.93 27.95
C ALA A 2 -61.69 -19.91 26.52
N ALA A 3 -61.05 -18.79 26.19
CA ALA A 3 -60.02 -18.68 25.15
C ALA A 3 -59.31 -17.36 25.40
N PRO A 4 -58.03 -17.39 25.78
CA PRO A 4 -57.00 -17.00 24.84
C PRO A 4 -55.59 -17.64 25.09
N GLU A 5 -55.47 -18.86 25.55
CA GLU A 5 -54.16 -19.47 25.82
C GLU A 5 -53.50 -20.08 24.57
N ARG A 6 -54.27 -20.42 23.55
CA ARG A 6 -53.72 -21.06 22.32
C ARG A 6 -52.99 -20.10 21.38
N GLU A 7 -53.35 -18.82 21.34
CA GLU A 7 -52.70 -17.82 20.49
C GLU A 7 -51.37 -17.33 21.08
N ARG A 8 -51.27 -17.17 22.40
CA ARG A 8 -50.00 -16.80 23.06
C ARG A 8 -48.89 -17.85 22.92
N ARG A 9 -49.25 -19.15 22.87
CA ARG A 9 -48.27 -20.24 22.64
C ARG A 9 -47.77 -20.30 21.18
N LYS A 10 -48.59 -19.93 20.18
CA LYS A 10 -48.18 -19.86 18.79
C LYS A 10 -47.25 -18.68 18.53
N SER A 11 -47.52 -17.51 19.13
CA SER A 11 -46.66 -16.32 19.02
C SER A 11 -45.30 -16.50 19.71
N ARG A 12 -45.21 -17.15 20.88
CA ARG A 12 -43.94 -17.47 21.52
C ARG A 12 -43.11 -18.47 20.71
N ARG A 13 -43.71 -19.52 20.16
CA ARG A 13 -42.96 -20.50 19.31
C ARG A 13 -42.48 -19.89 17.99
N ALA A 14 -43.24 -18.99 17.39
CA ALA A 14 -42.79 -18.27 16.18
C ALA A 14 -41.61 -17.32 16.49
N GLY A 15 -41.65 -16.63 17.63
CA GLY A 15 -40.55 -15.75 18.09
C GLY A 15 -39.27 -16.55 18.40
N GLU A 16 -39.40 -17.70 19.08
CA GLU A 16 -38.25 -18.56 19.38
C GLU A 16 -37.64 -19.20 18.13
N CYS A 17 -38.45 -19.61 17.13
CA CYS A 17 -37.94 -20.11 15.84
C CYS A 17 -37.25 -19.01 15.03
N VAL A 18 -37.75 -17.78 15.03
CA VAL A 18 -37.11 -16.64 14.35
C VAL A 18 -35.82 -16.26 15.05
N LEU A 19 -35.80 -16.23 16.39
CA LEU A 19 -34.54 -15.98 17.14
C LEU A 19 -33.53 -17.09 16.93
N LEU A 20 -33.90 -18.37 16.89
CA LEU A 20 -33.00 -19.47 16.62
C LEU A 20 -32.45 -19.41 15.17
N LEU A 21 -33.29 -19.07 14.19
CA LEU A 21 -32.86 -18.89 12.79
C LEU A 21 -31.91 -17.72 12.61
N VAL A 22 -32.16 -16.59 13.26
CA VAL A 22 -31.26 -15.43 13.25
C VAL A 22 -29.95 -15.75 13.96
N PHE A 23 -30.01 -16.46 15.10
CA PHE A 23 -28.80 -16.85 15.85
C PHE A 23 -27.97 -17.92 15.11
N THR A 24 -28.62 -18.89 14.44
CA THR A 24 -27.93 -19.88 13.61
C THR A 24 -27.39 -19.29 12.32
N CYS A 25 -28.07 -18.28 11.74
CA CYS A 25 -27.56 -17.54 10.58
C CYS A 25 -26.38 -16.65 10.95
N ALA A 26 -26.45 -15.96 12.10
CA ALA A 26 -25.34 -15.17 12.63
C ALA A 26 -24.13 -16.02 13.04
N LEU A 27 -24.35 -17.20 13.64
CA LEU A 27 -23.30 -18.15 13.96
C LEU A 27 -22.66 -18.76 12.69
N ARG A 28 -23.44 -19.08 11.67
CA ARG A 28 -22.93 -19.54 10.37
C ARG A 28 -22.18 -18.43 9.62
N CYS A 29 -22.64 -17.18 9.70
CA CYS A 29 -21.95 -16.04 9.11
C CYS A 29 -20.61 -15.76 9.84
N ALA A 30 -20.59 -15.83 11.18
CA ALA A 30 -19.38 -15.65 11.97
C ALA A 30 -18.39 -16.83 11.80
N GLN A 31 -18.87 -18.04 11.53
CA GLN A 31 -18.03 -19.20 11.28
C GLN A 31 -17.48 -19.21 9.86
N SER A 32 -18.20 -18.63 8.87
CA SER A 32 -17.75 -18.54 7.49
C SER A 32 -16.63 -17.50 7.29
N LEU A 33 -16.53 -16.47 8.13
CA LEU A 33 -15.44 -15.48 8.02
C LEU A 33 -14.07 -16.04 8.46
N LYS A 34 -14.04 -16.97 9.41
CA LYS A 34 -12.79 -17.51 9.97
C LYS A 34 -11.97 -18.40 9.05
N ASP A 35 -12.57 -18.90 7.99
CA ASP A 35 -11.92 -19.80 7.02
C ASP A 35 -11.94 -19.19 5.61
N SER A 36 -12.10 -17.87 5.50
CA SER A 36 -12.13 -17.20 4.21
C SER A 36 -10.75 -17.09 3.59
N ASN A 37 -10.70 -17.29 2.29
CA ASN A 37 -9.49 -17.07 1.50
C ASN A 37 -9.16 -15.57 1.41
N VAL A 38 -7.90 -15.26 1.19
CA VAL A 38 -7.44 -13.88 1.02
C VAL A 38 -6.53 -13.75 -0.19
N VAL A 39 -6.76 -12.72 -0.99
CA VAL A 39 -5.89 -12.28 -2.07
C VAL A 39 -5.48 -10.82 -1.80
N LEU A 40 -4.20 -10.53 -1.85
CA LEU A 40 -3.64 -9.18 -1.82
C LEU A 40 -2.92 -8.90 -3.14
N ILE A 41 -3.38 -7.92 -3.90
CA ILE A 41 -2.72 -7.40 -5.09
C ILE A 41 -2.08 -6.07 -4.71
N LEU A 42 -0.74 -6.03 -4.73
CA LEU A 42 0.07 -4.90 -4.32
C LEU A 42 0.86 -4.37 -5.52
N THR A 43 0.37 -3.29 -6.12
CA THR A 43 1.06 -2.59 -7.21
C THR A 43 2.29 -1.82 -6.72
N ASP A 44 3.12 -1.35 -7.64
CA ASP A 44 4.40 -0.68 -7.37
C ASP A 44 4.36 0.75 -7.93
N ASP A 45 4.32 1.76 -7.05
CA ASP A 45 4.22 3.18 -7.42
C ASP A 45 2.84 3.61 -8.00
N LEU A 46 1.72 3.10 -7.52
CA LEU A 46 0.40 3.49 -8.02
C LEU A 46 -0.23 4.59 -7.15
N ASP A 47 -0.37 5.77 -7.74
CA ASP A 47 -0.99 6.95 -7.15
C ASP A 47 -2.54 6.91 -7.18
N VAL A 48 -3.13 7.81 -6.41
CA VAL A 48 -4.57 8.16 -6.49
C VAL A 48 -4.74 9.55 -7.09
N GLU A 49 -3.92 10.50 -6.65
CA GLU A 49 -4.09 11.93 -6.93
C GLU A 49 -3.96 12.27 -8.42
N LEU A 50 -3.15 11.51 -9.15
CA LEU A 50 -2.94 11.71 -10.59
C LEU A 50 -3.86 10.84 -11.46
N GLY A 51 -4.86 10.23 -10.86
CA GLY A 51 -5.83 9.40 -11.56
C GLY A 51 -5.34 8.01 -11.92
N GLY A 52 -4.44 7.44 -11.14
CA GLY A 52 -3.85 6.11 -11.38
C GLY A 52 -4.86 4.97 -11.49
N LEU A 53 -6.06 5.11 -10.92
CA LEU A 53 -7.15 4.13 -11.11
C LEU A 53 -7.86 4.26 -12.46
N THR A 54 -7.64 5.33 -13.24
CA THR A 54 -8.37 5.58 -14.50
C THR A 54 -8.23 4.45 -15.52
N PRO A 55 -7.05 3.85 -15.78
CA PRO A 55 -6.91 2.73 -16.70
C PRO A 55 -7.47 1.40 -16.17
N LEU A 56 -7.70 1.27 -14.87
CA LEU A 56 -8.06 0.04 -14.17
C LEU A 56 -9.58 -0.18 -14.11
N LYS A 57 -10.25 -0.24 -15.25
CA LYS A 57 -11.72 -0.31 -15.34
C LYS A 57 -12.31 -1.61 -14.79
N LYS A 58 -11.67 -2.73 -15.09
CA LYS A 58 -12.08 -4.04 -14.62
C LYS A 58 -11.87 -4.16 -13.11
N THR A 59 -10.73 -3.68 -12.62
CA THR A 59 -10.40 -3.65 -11.20
C THR A 59 -11.42 -2.82 -10.41
N GLN A 60 -11.77 -1.62 -10.90
CA GLN A 60 -12.80 -0.79 -10.27
C GLN A 60 -14.14 -1.52 -10.24
N THR A 61 -14.57 -2.13 -11.33
CA THR A 61 -15.85 -2.85 -11.40
C THR A 61 -15.85 -4.12 -10.56
N LEU A 62 -14.81 -4.96 -10.70
CA LEU A 62 -14.78 -6.30 -10.10
C LEU A 62 -14.42 -6.30 -8.62
N ILE A 63 -13.73 -5.27 -8.12
CA ILE A 63 -13.36 -5.14 -6.72
C ILE A 63 -14.07 -3.96 -6.07
N GLY A 64 -13.91 -2.73 -6.60
CA GLY A 64 -14.47 -1.52 -6.03
C GLY A 64 -16.00 -1.50 -6.00
N ASP A 65 -16.65 -1.60 -7.18
CA ASP A 65 -18.11 -1.61 -7.30
C ASP A 65 -18.74 -2.88 -6.71
N ALA A 66 -18.03 -4.01 -6.76
CA ALA A 66 -18.47 -5.25 -6.14
C ALA A 66 -18.24 -5.29 -4.61
N GLY A 67 -17.62 -4.27 -4.06
CA GLY A 67 -17.27 -4.15 -2.65
C GLY A 67 -17.18 -2.70 -2.20
N VAL A 68 -16.04 -2.30 -1.69
CA VAL A 68 -15.79 -0.98 -1.09
C VAL A 68 -14.53 -0.33 -1.65
N THR A 69 -14.60 0.99 -1.85
CA THR A 69 -13.45 1.86 -2.14
C THR A 69 -13.18 2.74 -0.93
N PHE A 70 -11.93 2.74 -0.45
CA PHE A 70 -11.50 3.68 0.57
C PHE A 70 -11.02 4.97 -0.07
N SER A 71 -11.59 6.11 0.34
CA SER A 71 -11.14 7.42 -0.13
C SER A 71 -9.89 7.93 0.60
N ASN A 72 -9.60 7.38 1.78
CA ASN A 72 -8.53 7.81 2.66
C ASN A 72 -7.64 6.62 3.06
N ALA A 73 -6.91 6.06 2.08
CA ALA A 73 -5.92 5.04 2.31
C ALA A 73 -4.51 5.60 2.08
N TYR A 74 -3.58 5.31 3.00
CA TYR A 74 -2.26 5.93 3.02
C TYR A 74 -1.15 4.92 3.28
N THR A 75 0.03 5.20 2.73
CA THR A 75 1.28 4.58 3.18
C THR A 75 1.87 5.35 4.36
N VAL A 76 2.54 4.66 5.27
CA VAL A 76 3.26 5.30 6.39
C VAL A 76 4.65 5.79 5.99
N THR A 77 5.09 5.49 4.76
CA THR A 77 6.35 5.95 4.18
C THR A 77 6.31 5.83 2.66
N PRO A 78 6.62 6.88 1.89
CA PRO A 78 6.49 6.88 0.44
C PRO A 78 7.72 6.33 -0.28
N LEU A 79 8.13 5.09 0.06
CA LEU A 79 9.26 4.42 -0.57
C LEU A 79 9.08 2.89 -0.53
N CYS A 80 9.37 2.23 -1.66
CA CYS A 80 9.08 0.81 -1.90
C CYS A 80 9.48 -0.12 -0.74
N CYS A 81 10.78 -0.25 -0.43
CA CYS A 81 11.24 -1.23 0.54
C CYS A 81 10.76 -0.93 1.97
N PRO A 82 10.85 0.30 2.50
CA PRO A 82 10.28 0.63 3.81
C PRO A 82 8.77 0.38 3.88
N SER A 83 8.00 0.77 2.85
CA SER A 83 6.55 0.56 2.81
C SER A 83 6.18 -0.92 2.75
N ARG A 84 6.85 -1.71 1.89
CA ARG A 84 6.63 -3.17 1.81
C ARG A 84 7.01 -3.86 3.11
N SER A 85 8.08 -3.42 3.77
CA SER A 85 8.47 -3.89 5.10
C SER A 85 7.40 -3.56 6.16
N SER A 86 6.80 -2.37 6.07
CA SER A 86 5.66 -1.97 6.91
C SER A 86 4.44 -2.87 6.68
N ILE A 87 4.09 -3.17 5.42
CA ILE A 87 2.99 -4.09 5.09
C ILE A 87 3.28 -5.50 5.63
N LEU A 88 4.49 -6.02 5.45
CA LEU A 88 4.84 -7.38 5.88
C LEU A 88 4.86 -7.53 7.40
N SER A 89 5.40 -6.55 8.12
CA SER A 89 5.59 -6.59 9.57
C SER A 89 4.43 -5.99 10.37
N GLY A 90 3.54 -5.20 9.74
CA GLY A 90 2.51 -4.43 10.44
C GLY A 90 3.05 -3.32 11.32
N LYS A 91 4.29 -2.86 11.06
CA LYS A 91 5.02 -1.91 11.90
C LYS A 91 5.38 -0.62 11.16
N TYR A 92 5.52 0.46 11.91
CA TYR A 92 6.10 1.69 11.42
C TYR A 92 7.60 1.53 11.10
N PRO A 93 8.18 2.36 10.21
CA PRO A 93 9.61 2.34 9.89
C PRO A 93 10.54 2.43 11.10
N HIS A 94 10.22 3.25 12.10
CA HIS A 94 11.03 3.34 13.34
C HIS A 94 11.03 2.04 14.18
N ASN A 95 10.04 1.15 14.00
CA ASN A 95 9.96 -0.14 14.70
C ASN A 95 10.54 -1.30 13.89
N HIS A 96 10.44 -1.28 12.55
CA HIS A 96 11.06 -2.33 11.73
C HIS A 96 12.46 -1.95 11.20
N MET A 97 12.88 -0.70 11.33
CA MET A 97 14.22 -0.17 11.03
C MET A 97 14.68 -0.30 9.57
N VAL A 98 13.78 -0.54 8.61
CA VAL A 98 14.09 -0.45 7.18
C VAL A 98 13.87 0.98 6.74
N ARG A 99 14.97 1.65 6.33
CA ARG A 99 15.00 3.10 6.12
C ARG A 99 14.93 3.50 4.65
N ASN A 100 15.49 2.66 3.75
CA ASN A 100 15.56 2.96 2.33
C ASN A 100 15.61 1.67 1.48
N ASN A 101 15.83 1.81 0.17
CA ASN A 101 15.83 0.70 -0.78
C ASN A 101 17.16 -0.10 -0.84
N SER A 102 18.10 0.17 0.06
CA SER A 102 19.41 -0.48 0.07
C SER A 102 19.64 -1.40 1.26
N LEU A 103 20.59 -2.34 1.14
CA LEU A 103 21.03 -3.20 2.24
C LEU A 103 21.55 -2.38 3.44
N SER A 104 22.25 -1.27 3.17
CA SER A 104 22.75 -0.38 4.23
C SER A 104 21.62 0.32 5.00
N GLY A 105 20.46 0.50 4.36
CA GLY A 105 19.22 0.97 5.01
C GLY A 105 18.36 -0.17 5.56
N ASN A 106 18.89 -1.35 5.70
CA ASN A 106 18.25 -2.59 6.18
C ASN A 106 17.24 -3.24 5.22
N CYS A 107 17.10 -2.78 3.98
CA CYS A 107 16.27 -3.46 2.99
C CYS A 107 16.82 -4.86 2.67
N SER A 108 16.03 -5.90 2.83
CA SER A 108 16.44 -7.32 2.62
C SER A 108 17.67 -7.77 3.42
N SER A 109 18.14 -6.98 4.38
CA SER A 109 19.34 -7.25 5.15
C SER A 109 19.16 -8.44 6.10
N LYS A 110 20.26 -8.94 6.65
CA LYS A 110 20.21 -9.97 7.70
C LYS A 110 19.53 -9.48 8.99
N SER A 111 19.63 -8.17 9.30
CA SER A 111 18.88 -7.57 10.40
C SER A 111 17.36 -7.65 10.17
N TRP A 112 16.90 -7.34 8.96
CA TRP A 112 15.51 -7.50 8.58
C TRP A 112 15.08 -8.98 8.69
N GLN A 113 15.82 -9.88 8.06
CA GLN A 113 15.50 -11.32 8.02
C GLN A 113 15.39 -11.95 9.40
N ASN A 114 16.36 -11.65 10.29
CA ASN A 114 16.41 -12.23 11.63
C ASN A 114 15.48 -11.52 12.64
N GLY A 115 15.05 -10.32 12.33
CA GLY A 115 14.18 -9.49 13.18
C GLY A 115 12.74 -9.45 12.65
N PRO A 116 12.29 -8.35 12.02
CA PRO A 116 10.89 -8.14 11.65
C PRO A 116 10.32 -9.21 10.70
N GLU A 117 11.08 -9.69 9.72
CA GLU A 117 10.62 -10.71 8.77
C GLU A 117 10.31 -12.04 9.45
N SER A 118 11.07 -12.41 10.50
CA SER A 118 10.83 -13.62 11.30
C SER A 118 9.51 -13.59 12.06
N GLN A 119 8.82 -12.45 12.10
CA GLN A 119 7.51 -12.23 12.72
C GLN A 119 6.49 -11.64 11.74
N ALA A 120 6.76 -11.69 10.44
CA ALA A 120 5.88 -11.17 9.40
C ALA A 120 4.54 -11.93 9.35
N PHE A 121 3.49 -11.26 8.89
CA PHE A 121 2.13 -11.78 8.95
C PHE A 121 1.92 -13.13 8.22
N PRO A 122 2.64 -13.49 7.13
CA PRO A 122 2.45 -14.79 6.49
C PRO A 122 2.74 -15.99 7.39
N LEU A 123 3.65 -15.83 8.36
CA LEU A 123 3.92 -16.88 9.37
C LEU A 123 2.72 -17.18 10.25
N TYR A 124 1.92 -16.18 10.59
CA TYR A 124 0.70 -16.40 11.37
C TYR A 124 -0.36 -17.11 10.52
N LEU A 125 -0.45 -16.80 9.21
CA LEU A 125 -1.34 -17.48 8.28
C LEU A 125 -0.94 -18.96 8.10
N SER A 126 0.35 -19.26 7.93
CA SER A 126 0.86 -20.62 7.86
C SER A 126 0.51 -21.43 9.12
N LYS A 127 0.64 -20.83 10.32
CA LYS A 127 0.21 -21.45 11.59
C LYS A 127 -1.32 -21.67 11.66
N LYS A 128 -2.10 -20.98 10.84
CA LYS A 128 -3.55 -21.16 10.67
C LYS A 128 -3.91 -22.07 9.51
N LEU A 129 -2.94 -22.81 9.00
CA LEU A 129 -3.07 -23.79 7.90
C LEU A 129 -3.49 -23.16 6.57
N TYR A 130 -3.25 -21.87 6.37
CA TYR A 130 -3.37 -21.27 5.05
C TYR A 130 -2.29 -21.81 4.12
N GLN A 131 -2.68 -22.18 2.92
CA GLN A 131 -1.76 -22.44 1.82
C GLN A 131 -1.36 -21.09 1.22
N THR A 132 -0.08 -20.78 1.18
CA THR A 132 0.41 -19.44 0.89
C THR A 132 1.18 -19.38 -0.43
N PHE A 133 0.87 -18.39 -1.25
CA PHE A 133 1.52 -18.12 -2.54
C PHE A 133 2.00 -16.67 -2.61
N TYR A 134 3.24 -16.50 -3.05
CA TYR A 134 3.82 -15.19 -3.36
C TYR A 134 4.28 -15.13 -4.81
N GLY A 135 3.98 -14.02 -5.53
CA GLY A 135 4.45 -13.80 -6.89
C GLY A 135 4.81 -12.33 -7.17
N GLY A 136 6.01 -12.07 -7.69
CA GLY A 136 6.46 -10.76 -8.13
C GLY A 136 7.50 -10.08 -7.24
N LYS A 137 7.50 -8.73 -7.24
CA LYS A 137 8.48 -7.92 -6.49
C LYS A 137 8.28 -8.09 -4.98
N TYR A 138 9.35 -8.44 -4.28
CA TYR A 138 9.39 -8.52 -2.81
C TYR A 138 9.95 -7.22 -2.23
N LEU A 139 11.15 -7.25 -1.69
CA LEU A 139 11.89 -6.09 -1.21
C LEU A 139 13.03 -5.78 -2.17
N ASN A 140 13.39 -4.51 -2.32
CA ASN A 140 14.56 -4.13 -3.09
C ASN A 140 15.80 -4.86 -2.54
N GLN A 141 16.75 -5.20 -3.40
CA GLN A 141 17.96 -5.99 -3.07
C GLN A 141 17.69 -7.47 -2.67
N TYR A 142 16.42 -7.95 -2.65
CA TYR A 142 16.14 -9.37 -2.45
C TYR A 142 16.87 -10.21 -3.49
N GLY A 143 17.42 -11.35 -3.05
CA GLY A 143 18.17 -12.26 -3.91
C GLY A 143 19.60 -11.83 -4.20
N SER A 144 20.08 -10.66 -3.71
CA SER A 144 21.50 -10.35 -3.72
C SER A 144 22.29 -11.31 -2.83
N LYS A 145 23.58 -11.48 -3.10
CA LYS A 145 24.45 -12.39 -2.33
C LYS A 145 24.43 -12.05 -0.85
N GLU A 146 24.49 -10.78 -0.51
CA GLU A 146 24.49 -10.25 0.85
C GLU A 146 23.13 -10.45 1.55
N ALA A 147 22.04 -10.46 0.78
CA ALA A 147 20.70 -10.79 1.27
C ALA A 147 20.44 -12.29 1.39
N GLY A 148 21.43 -13.14 1.10
CA GLY A 148 21.30 -14.60 1.18
C GLY A 148 21.09 -15.28 -0.17
N GLY A 149 21.14 -14.53 -1.28
CA GLY A 149 20.99 -15.05 -2.65
C GLY A 149 19.57 -15.52 -2.96
N VAL A 150 19.42 -16.12 -4.12
CA VAL A 150 18.14 -16.64 -4.62
C VAL A 150 17.62 -17.84 -3.80
N THR A 151 18.50 -18.50 -3.05
CA THR A 151 18.15 -19.67 -2.22
C THR A 151 17.40 -19.29 -0.94
N TYR A 152 17.46 -18.03 -0.55
CA TYR A 152 16.73 -17.56 0.63
C TYR A 152 15.24 -17.38 0.30
N VAL A 153 14.40 -18.11 1.02
CA VAL A 153 12.95 -17.97 0.99
C VAL A 153 12.48 -17.45 2.35
N PRO A 154 11.79 -16.30 2.41
CA PRO A 154 11.22 -15.83 3.66
C PRO A 154 10.25 -16.83 4.27
N PRO A 155 10.19 -16.93 5.61
CA PRO A 155 9.32 -17.91 6.26
C PRO A 155 7.82 -17.56 6.08
N GLY A 156 6.97 -18.61 6.04
CA GLY A 156 5.52 -18.47 5.94
C GLY A 156 4.96 -18.59 4.51
N TRP A 157 5.78 -18.97 3.53
CA TRP A 157 5.36 -19.16 2.14
C TRP A 157 5.54 -20.62 1.70
N ASP A 158 4.47 -21.24 1.18
CA ASP A 158 4.49 -22.58 0.62
C ASP A 158 4.92 -22.58 -0.85
N GLN A 159 4.52 -21.54 -1.59
CA GLN A 159 4.98 -21.30 -2.95
C GLN A 159 5.53 -19.88 -3.08
N TRP A 160 6.78 -19.79 -3.52
CA TRP A 160 7.56 -18.58 -3.59
C TRP A 160 8.07 -18.35 -4.99
N HIS A 161 7.64 -17.27 -5.65
CA HIS A 161 8.00 -16.89 -7.01
C HIS A 161 8.41 -15.41 -7.04
N ALA A 162 9.44 -15.06 -6.29
CA ALA A 162 9.82 -13.67 -6.07
C ALA A 162 10.87 -13.17 -7.06
N LEU A 163 10.64 -11.93 -7.51
CA LEU A 163 11.58 -11.19 -8.35
C LEU A 163 12.86 -10.87 -7.59
N VAL A 164 14.02 -11.18 -8.18
CA VAL A 164 15.33 -10.79 -7.67
C VAL A 164 15.60 -9.32 -7.98
N GLY A 165 15.93 -8.56 -6.95
CA GLY A 165 16.26 -7.15 -7.08
C GLY A 165 15.03 -6.23 -7.17
N ASN A 166 15.13 -5.20 -8.01
CA ASN A 166 14.09 -4.21 -8.22
C ASN A 166 13.20 -4.54 -9.43
N SER A 167 12.14 -3.76 -9.64
CA SER A 167 11.12 -3.98 -10.67
C SER A 167 11.67 -4.12 -12.08
N LYS A 168 11.25 -5.18 -12.74
CA LYS A 168 11.53 -5.50 -14.15
C LYS A 168 10.31 -6.16 -14.76
N TYR A 169 10.12 -5.99 -16.06
CA TYR A 169 9.05 -6.62 -16.83
C TYR A 169 9.54 -7.80 -17.65
N TYR A 170 10.81 -7.74 -18.08
CA TYR A 170 11.55 -8.72 -18.88
C TYR A 170 13.00 -8.81 -18.41
N ASN A 171 13.75 -9.82 -18.90
CA ASN A 171 15.18 -9.99 -18.62
C ASN A 171 15.48 -9.96 -17.11
N TYR A 172 14.82 -10.82 -16.35
CA TYR A 172 14.91 -10.88 -14.90
C TYR A 172 15.17 -12.32 -14.41
N THR A 173 15.47 -12.42 -13.14
CA THR A 173 15.59 -13.69 -12.42
C THR A 173 14.50 -13.76 -11.35
N LEU A 174 13.88 -14.92 -11.19
CA LEU A 174 13.04 -15.26 -10.05
C LEU A 174 13.75 -16.23 -9.12
N SER A 175 13.46 -16.11 -7.83
CA SER A 175 13.62 -17.20 -6.88
C SER A 175 12.33 -18.02 -6.86
N VAL A 176 12.36 -19.24 -7.38
CA VAL A 176 11.23 -20.17 -7.39
C VAL A 176 11.47 -21.23 -6.34
N ASN A 177 10.87 -21.05 -5.15
CA ASN A 177 11.09 -21.91 -3.98
C ASN A 177 12.58 -22.12 -3.67
N GLY A 178 13.39 -21.05 -3.76
CA GLY A 178 14.82 -21.07 -3.52
C GLY A 178 15.67 -21.56 -4.70
N LYS A 179 15.09 -21.77 -5.87
CA LYS A 179 15.81 -22.10 -7.11
C LYS A 179 15.80 -20.90 -8.05
N GLU A 180 16.93 -20.68 -8.69
CA GLU A 180 17.08 -19.64 -9.69
C GLU A 180 16.36 -20.01 -10.99
N GLU A 181 15.56 -19.07 -11.50
CA GLU A 181 14.89 -19.19 -12.79
C GLU A 181 15.07 -17.88 -13.57
N THR A 182 15.80 -17.93 -14.66
CA THR A 182 16.08 -16.78 -15.51
C THR A 182 15.07 -16.69 -16.66
N HIS A 183 14.57 -15.48 -16.89
CA HIS A 183 13.63 -15.14 -17.94
C HIS A 183 14.23 -14.16 -18.94
N GLY A 184 13.82 -14.30 -20.22
CA GLY A 184 14.22 -13.44 -21.33
C GLY A 184 13.22 -12.31 -21.59
N ASP A 185 12.98 -12.07 -22.90
CA ASP A 185 12.16 -10.95 -23.39
C ASP A 185 10.99 -11.38 -24.30
N SER A 186 10.67 -12.67 -24.35
CA SER A 186 9.49 -13.18 -25.05
C SER A 186 8.22 -12.83 -24.27
N TYR A 187 7.31 -12.08 -24.89
CA TYR A 187 6.07 -11.67 -24.24
C TYR A 187 5.28 -12.86 -23.68
N GLU A 188 5.10 -13.90 -24.48
CA GLU A 188 4.26 -15.05 -24.13
C GLU A 188 4.80 -15.87 -22.95
N LYS A 189 6.10 -15.76 -22.67
CA LYS A 189 6.78 -16.57 -21.64
C LYS A 189 7.29 -15.76 -20.47
N ASP A 190 7.74 -14.52 -20.74
CA ASP A 190 8.61 -13.79 -19.83
C ASP A 190 8.01 -12.49 -19.29
N TYR A 191 6.82 -12.04 -19.78
CA TYR A 191 6.20 -10.84 -19.23
C TYR A 191 5.77 -11.08 -17.78
N LEU A 192 6.45 -10.45 -16.84
CA LEU A 192 6.36 -10.78 -15.41
C LEU A 192 4.94 -10.72 -14.87
N THR A 193 4.14 -9.71 -15.25
CA THR A 193 2.76 -9.56 -14.77
C THR A 193 1.91 -10.77 -15.15
N ASP A 194 1.99 -11.24 -16.39
CA ASP A 194 1.23 -12.40 -16.87
C ASP A 194 1.79 -13.71 -16.28
N LEU A 195 3.12 -13.79 -16.11
CA LEU A 195 3.77 -14.98 -15.53
C LEU A 195 3.32 -15.24 -14.09
N ILE A 196 3.35 -14.22 -13.23
CA ILE A 196 2.96 -14.40 -11.81
C ILE A 196 1.47 -14.69 -11.68
N LEU A 197 0.62 -14.11 -12.55
CA LEU A 197 -0.78 -14.48 -12.63
C LEU A 197 -0.93 -15.97 -12.98
N ASN A 198 -0.34 -16.43 -14.08
CA ASN A 198 -0.47 -17.81 -14.53
C ASN A 198 -0.02 -18.82 -13.45
N ARG A 199 1.05 -18.51 -12.71
CA ARG A 199 1.51 -19.32 -11.59
C ARG A 199 0.52 -19.33 -10.42
N SER A 200 -0.11 -18.21 -10.12
CA SER A 200 -1.15 -18.15 -9.09
C SER A 200 -2.41 -18.93 -9.48
N LEU A 201 -2.78 -18.92 -10.76
CA LEU A 201 -3.90 -19.74 -11.27
C LEU A 201 -3.59 -21.22 -11.16
N ASN A 202 -2.37 -21.65 -11.48
CA ASN A 202 -1.91 -23.03 -11.30
C ASN A 202 -1.88 -23.43 -9.81
N PHE A 203 -1.45 -22.52 -8.92
CA PHE A 203 -1.54 -22.75 -7.48
C PHE A 203 -3.00 -23.02 -7.04
N LEU A 204 -3.95 -22.21 -7.53
CA LEU A 204 -5.38 -22.39 -7.23
C LEU A 204 -5.92 -23.75 -7.74
N GLU A 205 -5.38 -24.31 -8.83
CA GLU A 205 -5.76 -25.64 -9.33
C GLU A 205 -5.18 -26.78 -8.49
N GLN A 206 -3.97 -26.60 -7.97
CA GLN A 206 -3.23 -27.65 -7.28
C GLN A 206 -3.44 -27.65 -5.76
N ARG A 207 -4.04 -26.59 -5.21
CA ARG A 207 -4.25 -26.44 -3.77
C ARG A 207 -5.15 -27.52 -3.19
N SER A 208 -4.99 -27.83 -1.92
CA SER A 208 -5.97 -28.61 -1.17
C SER A 208 -7.24 -27.80 -0.92
N PRO A 209 -8.44 -28.28 -1.30
CA PRO A 209 -9.68 -27.57 -1.03
C PRO A 209 -10.11 -27.57 0.45
N GLN A 210 -9.42 -28.34 1.32
CA GLN A 210 -9.71 -28.41 2.75
C GLN A 210 -9.08 -27.26 3.57
N HIS A 211 -8.18 -26.50 2.97
CA HIS A 211 -7.47 -25.42 3.64
C HIS A 211 -7.74 -24.08 2.93
N PRO A 212 -7.89 -22.98 3.67
CA PRO A 212 -7.94 -21.66 3.07
C PRO A 212 -6.60 -21.32 2.41
N PHE A 213 -6.61 -20.34 1.50
CA PHE A 213 -5.40 -19.87 0.85
C PHE A 213 -5.17 -18.38 1.06
N PHE A 214 -3.91 -18.00 1.00
CA PHE A 214 -3.45 -16.63 0.88
C PHE A 214 -2.58 -16.47 -0.35
N ILE A 215 -2.97 -15.55 -1.24
CA ILE A 215 -2.20 -15.19 -2.44
C ILE A 215 -1.78 -13.73 -2.33
N MET A 216 -0.48 -13.45 -2.50
CA MET A 216 0.04 -12.10 -2.63
C MET A 216 0.68 -11.92 -4.00
N LEU A 217 0.08 -11.06 -4.84
CA LEU A 217 0.56 -10.74 -6.18
C LEU A 217 1.14 -9.32 -6.18
N CYS A 218 2.39 -9.21 -6.55
CA CYS A 218 3.15 -7.97 -6.56
C CYS A 218 3.71 -7.68 -7.96
N PRO A 219 2.84 -7.27 -8.92
CA PRO A 219 3.30 -6.91 -10.26
C PRO A 219 4.25 -5.72 -10.22
N PRO A 220 5.17 -5.58 -11.18
CA PRO A 220 6.11 -4.46 -11.26
C PRO A 220 5.44 -3.13 -11.68
N ALA A 221 4.20 -3.17 -12.17
CA ALA A 221 3.46 -2.02 -12.66
C ALA A 221 2.88 -1.16 -11.52
N PRO A 222 2.87 0.18 -11.72
CA PRO A 222 3.39 0.96 -12.83
C PRO A 222 4.80 1.54 -12.60
N HIS A 223 5.71 0.84 -11.90
CA HIS A 223 7.11 1.26 -11.68
C HIS A 223 7.92 1.28 -12.99
N SER A 224 8.98 2.10 -13.04
CA SER A 224 9.96 2.08 -14.15
C SER A 224 10.58 0.67 -14.36
N PRO A 225 10.97 0.29 -15.57
CA PRO A 225 11.09 1.08 -16.81
C PRO A 225 9.80 1.22 -17.66
N TRP A 226 8.63 1.01 -17.09
CA TRP A 226 7.30 1.18 -17.73
C TRP A 226 7.14 0.43 -19.05
N THR A 227 7.55 -0.82 -19.08
CA THR A 227 7.51 -1.64 -20.29
C THR A 227 6.16 -2.34 -20.39
N ALA A 228 5.25 -1.78 -21.20
CA ALA A 228 3.93 -2.34 -21.42
C ALA A 228 3.96 -3.60 -22.29
N ALA A 229 3.00 -4.49 -22.07
CA ALA A 229 2.73 -5.61 -22.97
C ALA A 229 2.46 -5.11 -24.41
N PRO A 230 2.84 -5.86 -25.46
CA PRO A 230 2.79 -5.40 -26.84
C PRO A 230 1.42 -4.85 -27.27
N GLN A 231 0.33 -5.48 -26.83
CA GLN A 231 -1.04 -5.07 -27.16
C GLN A 231 -1.42 -3.71 -26.56
N TYR A 232 -0.71 -3.22 -25.55
CA TYR A 232 -1.03 -1.99 -24.82
C TYR A 232 -0.10 -0.81 -25.13
N GLN A 233 0.99 -1.02 -25.88
CA GLN A 233 2.00 0.01 -26.17
C GLN A 233 1.46 1.23 -26.94
N LYS A 234 0.31 1.08 -27.63
CA LYS A 234 -0.36 2.18 -28.37
C LYS A 234 -1.56 2.76 -27.63
N SER A 235 -1.84 2.32 -26.41
CA SER A 235 -2.93 2.88 -25.59
C SER A 235 -2.56 4.26 -25.07
N PHE A 236 -3.54 5.12 -24.84
CA PHE A 236 -3.37 6.44 -24.20
C PHE A 236 -2.43 7.41 -24.94
N ILE A 237 -2.30 7.31 -26.27
CA ILE A 237 -1.28 8.04 -27.04
C ILE A 237 -1.34 9.57 -26.85
N ASP A 238 -2.55 10.12 -26.62
CA ASP A 238 -2.79 11.56 -26.45
C ASP A 238 -2.88 11.99 -24.97
N VAL A 239 -2.73 11.04 -24.03
CA VAL A 239 -2.85 11.35 -22.61
C VAL A 239 -1.58 12.04 -22.11
N LYS A 240 -1.76 13.06 -21.30
CA LYS A 240 -0.71 13.78 -20.58
C LYS A 240 -0.90 13.64 -19.09
N ALA A 241 0.18 13.81 -18.34
CA ALA A 241 0.11 13.91 -16.88
C ALA A 241 -0.87 15.03 -16.48
N PRO A 242 -1.62 14.89 -15.38
CA PRO A 242 -2.54 15.92 -14.93
C PRO A 242 -1.86 17.26 -14.70
N ARG A 243 -2.52 18.33 -15.13
CA ARG A 243 -2.11 19.71 -14.87
C ARG A 243 -2.91 20.28 -13.70
N ASP A 244 -2.77 19.62 -12.54
CA ASP A 244 -3.46 20.01 -11.30
C ASP A 244 -2.93 21.32 -10.70
N GLY A 245 -3.45 21.68 -9.51
CA GLY A 245 -3.08 22.92 -8.84
C GLY A 245 -1.60 23.03 -8.45
N SER A 246 -0.91 21.90 -8.26
CA SER A 246 0.51 21.82 -7.87
C SER A 246 1.46 21.57 -9.04
N PHE A 247 0.93 21.18 -10.22
CA PHE A 247 1.76 20.93 -11.39
C PHE A 247 2.58 22.15 -11.80
N ASN A 248 3.89 21.94 -11.94
CA ASN A 248 4.85 22.97 -12.37
C ASN A 248 4.75 24.29 -11.55
N LYS A 249 4.48 24.17 -10.24
CA LYS A 249 4.47 25.30 -9.29
C LYS A 249 5.79 25.37 -8.55
N PRO A 250 6.29 26.59 -8.23
CA PRO A 250 7.49 26.71 -7.41
C PRO A 250 7.22 26.23 -5.99
N GLY A 251 8.17 25.54 -5.38
CA GLY A 251 8.13 25.09 -3.98
C GLY A 251 8.28 26.21 -2.96
N LYS A 252 7.62 27.35 -3.17
CA LYS A 252 7.72 28.51 -2.29
C LYS A 252 7.16 28.19 -0.90
N GLY A 253 7.97 28.47 0.14
CA GLY A 253 7.58 28.19 1.53
C GLY A 253 7.66 26.73 1.94
N LYS A 254 8.20 25.87 1.09
CA LYS A 254 8.46 24.45 1.34
C LYS A 254 9.90 24.20 1.74
N HIS A 255 10.20 22.97 2.19
CA HIS A 255 11.57 22.53 2.44
C HIS A 255 12.48 22.85 1.25
N TRP A 256 13.77 23.04 1.49
CA TRP A 256 14.71 23.52 0.47
C TRP A 256 14.79 22.59 -0.75
N LEU A 257 14.60 21.26 -0.58
CA LEU A 257 14.61 20.31 -1.68
C LEU A 257 13.58 20.67 -2.76
N LEU A 258 12.38 21.09 -2.36
CA LEU A 258 11.33 21.50 -3.29
C LEU A 258 11.51 22.93 -3.83
N ARG A 259 12.47 23.68 -3.29
CA ARG A 259 12.82 25.01 -3.79
C ARG A 259 13.94 24.99 -4.82
N GLN A 260 14.64 23.84 -4.96
CA GLN A 260 15.78 23.71 -5.86
C GLN A 260 15.40 23.50 -7.34
N PRO A 261 14.26 22.89 -7.74
CA PRO A 261 13.92 22.71 -9.13
C PRO A 261 13.78 24.03 -9.88
N GLN A 262 14.21 24.03 -11.14
CA GLN A 262 13.93 25.13 -12.04
C GLN A 262 12.41 25.26 -12.24
N ASN A 263 11.88 26.48 -12.09
CA ASN A 263 10.47 26.78 -12.35
C ASN A 263 10.34 27.99 -13.28
N PRO A 264 9.59 27.88 -14.38
CA PRO A 264 8.94 26.66 -14.87
C PRO A 264 9.95 25.59 -15.31
N MET A 265 9.48 24.32 -15.28
CA MET A 265 10.26 23.20 -15.81
C MET A 265 10.59 23.40 -17.29
N ALA A 266 11.72 22.86 -17.74
CA ALA A 266 12.08 22.79 -19.15
C ALA A 266 11.03 21.98 -19.94
N SER A 267 10.78 22.37 -21.21
CA SER A 267 9.85 21.62 -22.07
C SER A 267 10.24 20.15 -22.24
N SER A 268 11.54 19.86 -22.32
CA SER A 268 12.05 18.49 -22.39
C SER A 268 11.69 17.64 -21.16
N SER A 269 11.73 18.23 -19.97
CA SER A 269 11.31 17.55 -18.73
C SER A 269 9.79 17.30 -18.74
N ILE A 270 9.00 18.24 -19.26
CA ILE A 270 7.54 18.08 -19.40
C ILE A 270 7.21 16.99 -20.41
N ASP A 271 7.89 16.94 -21.56
CA ASP A 271 7.69 15.91 -22.57
C ASP A 271 8.06 14.51 -22.02
N TYR A 272 9.14 14.42 -21.28
CA TYR A 272 9.57 13.19 -20.63
C TYR A 272 8.56 12.68 -19.58
N LEU A 273 8.10 13.55 -18.69
CA LEU A 273 7.11 13.13 -17.67
C LEU A 273 5.76 12.75 -18.27
N ASP A 274 5.34 13.39 -19.36
CA ASP A 274 4.12 13.02 -20.10
C ASP A 274 4.26 11.64 -20.75
N ASP A 275 5.45 11.32 -21.29
CA ASP A 275 5.73 9.98 -21.82
C ASP A 275 5.75 8.93 -20.69
N ALA A 276 6.43 9.22 -19.59
CA ALA A 276 6.46 8.34 -18.42
C ALA A 276 5.03 8.07 -17.89
N PHE A 277 4.20 9.11 -17.79
CA PHE A 277 2.82 8.99 -17.33
C PHE A 277 1.98 8.07 -18.23
N ARG A 278 2.05 8.24 -19.56
CA ARG A 278 1.37 7.34 -20.52
C ARG A 278 1.83 5.90 -20.36
N ARG A 279 3.15 5.68 -20.30
CA ARG A 279 3.72 4.34 -20.19
C ARG A 279 3.34 3.67 -18.86
N ARG A 280 3.26 4.42 -17.77
CA ARG A 280 2.73 3.93 -16.49
C ARG A 280 1.31 3.37 -16.68
N TRP A 281 0.42 4.15 -17.30
CA TRP A 281 -0.96 3.71 -17.56
C TRP A 281 -1.04 2.50 -18.50
N GLN A 282 -0.17 2.43 -19.49
CA GLN A 282 -0.10 1.28 -20.41
C GLN A 282 0.24 -0.01 -19.66
N THR A 283 1.15 0.03 -18.68
CA THR A 283 1.51 -1.16 -17.88
C THR A 283 0.38 -1.62 -16.97
N LEU A 284 -0.45 -0.69 -16.48
CA LEU A 284 -1.60 -0.98 -15.63
C LEU A 284 -2.69 -1.79 -16.34
N LEU A 285 -2.79 -1.74 -17.67
CA LEU A 285 -3.77 -2.54 -18.41
C LEU A 285 -3.53 -4.05 -18.25
N SER A 286 -2.26 -4.48 -18.12
CA SER A 286 -1.95 -5.88 -17.80
C SER A 286 -2.32 -6.26 -16.36
N VAL A 287 -2.27 -5.31 -15.43
CA VAL A 287 -2.76 -5.51 -14.05
C VAL A 287 -4.29 -5.61 -14.04
N ASP A 288 -4.97 -4.82 -14.86
CA ASP A 288 -6.42 -4.88 -14.99
C ASP A 288 -6.89 -6.22 -15.55
N ASP A 289 -6.16 -6.78 -16.54
CA ASP A 289 -6.36 -8.14 -17.04
C ASP A 289 -6.06 -9.20 -15.98
N MET A 290 -5.02 -9.00 -15.16
CA MET A 290 -4.68 -9.90 -14.05
C MET A 290 -5.85 -10.02 -13.08
N VAL A 291 -6.45 -8.91 -12.68
CA VAL A 291 -7.61 -8.89 -11.79
C VAL A 291 -8.80 -9.62 -12.40
N GLU A 292 -9.11 -9.35 -13.67
CA GLU A 292 -10.23 -10.02 -14.37
C GLU A 292 -10.05 -11.55 -14.40
N LYS A 293 -8.88 -12.01 -14.83
CA LYS A 293 -8.58 -13.45 -14.95
C LYS A 293 -8.57 -14.14 -13.58
N LEU A 294 -8.06 -13.48 -12.55
CA LEU A 294 -8.05 -14.01 -11.19
C LEU A 294 -9.47 -14.11 -10.60
N VAL A 295 -10.28 -13.05 -10.74
CA VAL A 295 -11.68 -13.06 -10.28
C VAL A 295 -12.48 -14.14 -10.99
N LYS A 296 -12.33 -14.25 -12.33
CA LYS A 296 -12.97 -15.32 -13.11
C LYS A 296 -12.55 -16.70 -12.64
N LYS A 297 -11.25 -16.93 -12.38
CA LYS A 297 -10.78 -18.21 -11.84
C LYS A 297 -11.40 -18.55 -10.49
N LEU A 298 -11.50 -17.58 -9.58
CA LEU A 298 -12.14 -17.76 -8.28
C LEU A 298 -13.64 -18.08 -8.42
N GLU A 299 -14.31 -17.51 -9.42
CA GLU A 299 -15.69 -17.84 -9.76
C GLU A 299 -15.81 -19.25 -10.30
N ASP A 300 -14.98 -19.63 -11.27
CA ASP A 300 -14.98 -20.94 -11.92
C ASP A 300 -14.76 -22.10 -10.92
N ILE A 301 -13.98 -21.86 -9.85
CA ILE A 301 -13.75 -22.83 -8.77
C ILE A 301 -14.69 -22.68 -7.56
N ASN A 302 -15.71 -21.81 -7.67
CA ASN A 302 -16.70 -21.50 -6.63
C ASN A 302 -16.11 -20.95 -5.31
N GLU A 303 -14.97 -20.27 -5.36
CA GLU A 303 -14.34 -19.67 -4.17
C GLU A 303 -14.51 -18.14 -4.09
N LEU A 304 -15.03 -17.48 -5.13
CA LEU A 304 -15.13 -16.02 -5.17
C LEU A 304 -15.92 -15.45 -3.99
N ASN A 305 -17.02 -16.08 -3.61
CA ASN A 305 -17.86 -15.63 -2.49
C ASN A 305 -17.27 -15.96 -1.11
N ASN A 306 -16.19 -16.74 -1.06
CA ASN A 306 -15.44 -17.06 0.16
C ASN A 306 -14.05 -16.40 0.17
N THR A 307 -13.80 -15.43 -0.69
CA THR A 307 -12.48 -14.81 -0.85
C THR A 307 -12.55 -13.30 -0.63
N PHE A 308 -11.73 -12.79 0.29
CA PHE A 308 -11.43 -11.36 0.38
C PHE A 308 -10.35 -11.00 -0.63
N ILE A 309 -10.60 -9.99 -1.46
CA ILE A 309 -9.65 -9.47 -2.44
C ILE A 309 -9.34 -8.02 -2.10
N PHE A 310 -8.07 -7.74 -1.80
CA PHE A 310 -7.52 -6.41 -1.56
C PHE A 310 -6.70 -5.98 -2.77
N PHE A 311 -6.92 -4.77 -3.24
CA PHE A 311 -6.12 -4.13 -4.28
C PHE A 311 -5.58 -2.80 -3.74
N THR A 312 -4.25 -2.63 -3.73
CA THR A 312 -3.59 -1.43 -3.21
C THR A 312 -2.22 -1.22 -3.84
N SER A 313 -1.49 -0.20 -3.39
CA SER A 313 -0.10 0.09 -3.79
C SER A 313 0.82 0.23 -2.57
N ASP A 314 2.11 0.11 -2.79
CA ASP A 314 3.12 0.33 -1.76
C ASP A 314 3.33 1.83 -1.46
N ASN A 315 3.30 2.69 -2.47
CA ASN A 315 3.33 4.15 -2.35
C ASN A 315 2.64 4.80 -3.55
N GLY A 316 2.40 6.12 -3.46
CA GLY A 316 1.95 6.93 -4.57
C GLY A 316 3.09 7.31 -5.52
N TYR A 317 2.88 8.36 -6.31
CA TYR A 317 3.83 8.83 -7.31
C TYR A 317 3.47 10.24 -7.79
N HIS A 318 4.46 11.04 -8.17
CA HIS A 318 4.23 12.36 -8.77
C HIS A 318 4.83 12.47 -10.18
N THR A 319 4.28 13.41 -10.97
CA THR A 319 4.69 13.72 -12.33
C THR A 319 4.54 15.23 -12.59
N GLY A 320 5.51 16.00 -12.12
CA GLY A 320 5.56 17.45 -12.32
C GLY A 320 5.02 18.32 -11.18
N GLN A 321 4.55 17.74 -10.08
CA GLN A 321 4.12 18.48 -8.90
C GLN A 321 5.32 19.21 -8.28
N PHE A 322 5.14 20.50 -7.99
CA PHE A 322 6.20 21.41 -7.53
C PHE A 322 7.46 21.46 -8.40
N SER A 323 7.30 21.22 -9.71
CA SER A 323 8.40 21.14 -10.70
C SER A 323 9.36 19.98 -10.48
N LEU A 324 9.00 19.00 -9.66
CA LEU A 324 9.68 17.71 -9.60
C LEU A 324 9.21 16.83 -10.78
N PRO A 325 10.11 16.31 -11.64
CA PRO A 325 9.69 15.64 -12.87
C PRO A 325 8.90 14.35 -12.64
N ILE A 326 9.47 13.43 -11.89
CA ILE A 326 8.88 12.12 -11.58
C ILE A 326 9.57 11.52 -10.36
N ASP A 327 8.90 10.88 -9.51
CA ASP A 327 9.32 9.91 -8.47
C ASP A 327 8.25 9.84 -7.35
N LYS A 328 8.68 9.53 -6.15
CA LYS A 328 7.97 9.53 -4.87
C LYS A 328 8.92 10.10 -3.81
N ARG A 329 8.74 9.81 -2.51
CA ARG A 329 9.59 10.20 -1.38
C ARG A 329 9.13 11.47 -0.67
N GLN A 330 8.12 12.15 -1.22
CA GLN A 330 7.63 13.39 -0.66
C GLN A 330 6.47 13.16 0.32
N LEU A 331 6.28 14.12 1.23
CA LEU A 331 5.25 14.05 2.28
C LEU A 331 3.82 14.37 1.80
N TYR A 332 3.65 14.69 0.52
CA TYR A 332 2.39 15.18 -0.03
C TYR A 332 1.44 14.04 -0.43
N GLU A 333 0.13 14.37 -0.53
CA GLU A 333 -0.93 13.39 -0.84
C GLU A 333 -0.61 12.54 -2.08
N PHE A 334 0.01 13.11 -3.11
CA PHE A 334 0.33 12.38 -4.35
C PHE A 334 1.32 11.20 -4.14
N ASP A 335 2.19 11.27 -3.13
CA ASP A 335 3.15 10.21 -2.81
C ASP A 335 2.69 9.29 -1.66
N ILE A 336 1.91 9.82 -0.71
CA ILE A 336 1.49 9.05 0.47
C ILE A 336 0.11 8.43 0.37
N ARG A 337 -0.79 8.98 -0.50
CA ARG A 337 -2.14 8.44 -0.67
C ARG A 337 -2.15 7.37 -1.75
N VAL A 338 -2.68 6.19 -1.41
CA VAL A 338 -2.68 5.01 -2.26
C VAL A 338 -4.11 4.50 -2.48
N PRO A 339 -4.39 3.80 -3.59
CA PRO A 339 -5.69 3.18 -3.76
C PRO A 339 -5.88 2.04 -2.75
N LEU A 340 -7.11 1.86 -2.28
CA LEU A 340 -7.51 0.66 -1.54
C LEU A 340 -8.93 0.29 -1.94
N LEU A 341 -9.05 -0.82 -2.66
CA LEU A 341 -10.31 -1.43 -3.05
C LEU A 341 -10.39 -2.80 -2.38
N VAL A 342 -11.55 -3.12 -1.80
CA VAL A 342 -11.74 -4.41 -1.12
C VAL A 342 -13.11 -4.99 -1.46
N ARG A 343 -13.13 -6.26 -1.86
CA ARG A 343 -14.36 -7.05 -1.91
C ARG A 343 -14.21 -8.32 -1.07
N GLY A 344 -15.30 -8.89 -0.61
CA GLY A 344 -15.24 -10.15 0.14
C GLY A 344 -16.57 -10.51 0.81
N PRO A 345 -16.59 -11.63 1.52
CA PRO A 345 -17.77 -12.09 2.25
C PRO A 345 -18.30 -11.03 3.21
N GLY A 346 -19.61 -10.77 3.14
CA GLY A 346 -20.29 -9.82 4.02
C GLY A 346 -20.08 -8.33 3.71
N ILE A 347 -19.24 -8.00 2.74
CA ILE A 347 -19.05 -6.62 2.28
C ILE A 347 -20.20 -6.23 1.35
N GLN A 348 -20.84 -5.09 1.64
CA GLN A 348 -21.88 -4.55 0.76
C GLN A 348 -21.25 -3.88 -0.46
N PRO A 349 -21.79 -4.10 -1.67
CA PRO A 349 -21.25 -3.50 -2.89
C PRO A 349 -21.47 -1.98 -2.96
N LYS A 350 -20.69 -1.30 -3.81
CA LYS A 350 -20.78 0.14 -4.13
C LYS A 350 -20.68 1.07 -2.92
N GLN A 351 -19.81 0.72 -1.97
CA GLN A 351 -19.56 1.55 -0.80
C GLN A 351 -18.31 2.41 -0.99
N THR A 352 -18.34 3.62 -0.44
CA THR A 352 -17.15 4.45 -0.26
C THR A 352 -16.95 4.73 1.21
N LEU A 353 -15.83 4.30 1.77
CA LEU A 353 -15.47 4.55 3.16
C LEU A 353 -14.47 5.70 3.26
N GLN A 354 -14.74 6.60 4.22
CA GLN A 354 -13.93 7.80 4.45
C GLN A 354 -13.01 7.69 5.67
N ASP A 355 -13.19 6.65 6.49
CA ASP A 355 -12.31 6.42 7.64
C ASP A 355 -10.88 6.12 7.16
N PRO A 356 -9.86 6.76 7.76
CA PRO A 356 -8.48 6.56 7.33
C PRO A 356 -7.99 5.15 7.64
N VAL A 357 -7.34 4.56 6.65
CA VAL A 357 -6.63 3.29 6.73
C VAL A 357 -5.19 3.51 6.30
N ILE A 358 -4.25 2.90 6.98
CA ILE A 358 -2.83 2.96 6.63
C ILE A 358 -2.30 1.56 6.30
N ASN A 359 -1.25 1.47 5.51
CA ASN A 359 -0.76 0.20 4.98
C ASN A 359 -0.35 -0.83 6.04
N ILE A 360 0.04 -0.41 7.26
CA ILE A 360 0.30 -1.32 8.39
C ILE A 360 -0.98 -1.94 8.99
N ASP A 361 -2.15 -1.47 8.60
CA ASP A 361 -3.45 -2.02 9.01
C ASP A 361 -3.84 -3.25 8.17
N LEU A 362 -3.27 -3.38 6.96
CA LEU A 362 -3.52 -4.52 6.06
C LEU A 362 -3.21 -5.87 6.71
N PRO A 363 -1.99 -6.11 7.23
CA PRO A 363 -1.68 -7.40 7.87
C PRO A 363 -2.57 -7.69 9.07
N MET A 364 -2.88 -6.69 9.90
CA MET A 364 -3.78 -6.87 11.03
C MET A 364 -5.19 -7.27 10.60
N THR A 365 -5.69 -6.69 9.50
CA THR A 365 -7.00 -7.02 8.94
C THR A 365 -7.01 -8.43 8.33
N ILE A 366 -5.97 -8.80 7.60
CA ILE A 366 -5.81 -10.15 7.04
C ILE A 366 -5.74 -11.21 8.16
N LEU A 367 -5.01 -10.92 9.23
CA LEU A 367 -4.94 -11.81 10.40
C LEU A 367 -6.26 -11.90 11.15
N ASP A 368 -7.05 -10.83 11.21
CA ASP A 368 -8.40 -10.82 11.81
C ASP A 368 -9.37 -11.69 10.99
N ILE A 369 -9.34 -11.57 9.65
CA ILE A 369 -10.08 -12.45 8.72
C ILE A 369 -9.71 -13.92 8.97
N ALA A 370 -8.43 -14.23 9.14
CA ALA A 370 -7.94 -15.58 9.42
C ALA A 370 -8.23 -16.07 10.85
N GLY A 371 -8.91 -15.28 11.68
CA GLY A 371 -9.24 -15.63 13.06
C GLY A 371 -8.03 -15.78 13.98
N VAL A 372 -6.95 -15.04 13.71
CA VAL A 372 -5.80 -14.93 14.61
C VAL A 372 -6.19 -14.06 15.81
N ASN A 373 -5.79 -14.45 17.00
CA ASN A 373 -5.96 -13.60 18.18
C ASN A 373 -5.04 -12.39 18.11
N LEU A 374 -5.56 -11.23 17.70
CA LEU A 374 -4.79 -10.01 17.50
C LEU A 374 -4.12 -9.47 18.79
N SER A 375 -4.57 -9.89 19.98
CA SER A 375 -3.91 -9.51 21.24
C SER A 375 -2.55 -10.15 21.42
N THR A 376 -2.26 -11.22 20.68
CA THR A 376 -0.97 -11.94 20.71
C THR A 376 0.00 -11.50 19.60
N VAL A 377 -0.42 -10.54 18.78
CA VAL A 377 0.35 -10.06 17.63
C VAL A 377 1.02 -8.73 17.98
N ASN A 378 2.34 -8.67 17.86
CA ASN A 378 3.12 -7.44 18.10
C ASN A 378 3.28 -6.64 16.81
N MET A 379 2.20 -5.97 16.40
CA MET A 379 2.16 -5.05 15.25
C MET A 379 1.56 -3.71 15.69
N ASP A 380 1.91 -2.63 14.99
CA ASP A 380 1.48 -1.26 15.31
C ASP A 380 0.11 -0.93 14.69
N GLY A 381 -0.22 -1.59 13.58
CA GLY A 381 -1.47 -1.43 12.86
C GLY A 381 -2.69 -1.91 13.63
N GLN A 382 -3.87 -1.55 13.16
CA GLN A 382 -5.17 -2.00 13.66
C GLN A 382 -5.99 -2.66 12.56
N SER A 383 -6.85 -3.62 12.91
CA SER A 383 -7.78 -4.21 11.94
C SER A 383 -8.88 -3.23 11.58
N PHE A 384 -9.15 -3.09 10.29
CA PHE A 384 -10.32 -2.38 9.76
C PHE A 384 -11.42 -3.33 9.26
N LEU A 385 -11.32 -4.63 9.57
CA LEU A 385 -12.39 -5.60 9.27
C LEU A 385 -13.78 -5.15 9.78
N PRO A 386 -13.91 -4.53 10.98
CA PRO A 386 -15.21 -4.01 11.46
C PRO A 386 -15.82 -2.91 10.57
N GLN A 387 -15.01 -2.18 9.82
CA GLN A 387 -15.50 -1.18 8.86
C GLN A 387 -15.99 -1.84 7.56
N LEU A 388 -15.36 -2.95 7.15
CA LEU A 388 -15.75 -3.73 5.99
C LEU A 388 -17.04 -4.52 6.21
N VAL A 389 -17.16 -5.12 7.40
CA VAL A 389 -18.28 -5.99 7.78
C VAL A 389 -18.84 -5.49 9.12
N PRO A 390 -19.81 -4.57 9.11
CA PRO A 390 -20.33 -3.92 10.34
C PRO A 390 -20.87 -4.88 11.39
N SER A 391 -21.32 -6.07 10.98
CA SER A 391 -21.77 -7.12 11.90
C SER A 391 -20.64 -7.78 12.69
N ALA A 392 -19.38 -7.54 12.32
CA ALA A 392 -18.24 -8.23 12.92
C ALA A 392 -17.86 -7.70 14.32
N ARG A 393 -17.91 -6.39 14.57
CA ARG A 393 -17.64 -5.72 15.90
C ARG A 393 -17.81 -4.20 15.78
N ASN A 394 -17.79 -3.49 16.93
CA ASN A 394 -17.67 -2.03 16.97
C ASN A 394 -16.20 -1.64 16.68
N GLY A 395 -15.92 -1.14 15.49
CA GLY A 395 -14.60 -0.61 15.12
C GLY A 395 -14.41 0.84 15.58
N THR A 396 -13.21 1.18 16.04
CA THR A 396 -12.82 2.57 16.28
C THR A 396 -12.10 3.09 15.05
N SER A 397 -12.54 4.24 14.55
CA SER A 397 -11.83 4.94 13.48
C SER A 397 -10.57 5.61 14.03
N ARG A 398 -9.50 5.57 13.26
CA ARG A 398 -8.24 6.24 13.56
C ARG A 398 -8.40 7.76 13.45
N PRO A 399 -8.10 8.56 14.47
CA PRO A 399 -8.23 10.03 14.39
C PRO A 399 -7.06 10.69 13.64
N PHE A 400 -5.86 10.10 13.69
CA PHE A 400 -4.63 10.57 13.05
C PHE A 400 -3.62 9.43 12.90
N PHE A 401 -2.61 9.63 12.07
CA PHE A 401 -1.54 8.65 11.83
C PHE A 401 -0.20 9.34 11.55
N LEU A 402 0.87 8.54 11.61
CA LEU A 402 2.24 8.93 11.32
C LEU A 402 2.58 8.61 9.86
N VAL A 403 3.26 9.53 9.20
CA VAL A 403 4.06 9.29 8.00
C VAL A 403 5.49 9.67 8.31
N GLU A 404 6.44 8.80 8.04
CA GLU A 404 7.86 9.05 8.30
C GLU A 404 8.73 8.58 7.14
N TYR A 405 9.77 9.33 6.86
CA TYR A 405 10.69 9.06 5.78
C TYR A 405 12.13 9.36 6.21
N THR A 406 13.07 8.53 5.78
CA THR A 406 14.51 8.78 5.94
C THR A 406 15.09 9.07 4.58
N GLY A 407 15.57 10.29 4.40
CA GLY A 407 16.16 10.77 3.15
C GLY A 407 17.44 10.01 2.78
N GLU A 408 17.62 9.78 1.49
CA GLU A 408 18.80 9.15 0.91
C GLU A 408 19.69 10.24 0.31
N GLY A 409 21.01 10.12 0.50
CA GLY A 409 22.01 10.96 -0.14
C GLY A 409 23.17 10.12 -0.63
N LEU A 410 23.60 10.35 -1.85
CA LEU A 410 24.74 9.70 -2.46
C LEU A 410 25.99 10.54 -2.30
N PHE A 411 27.09 9.89 -2.00
CA PHE A 411 28.43 10.46 -2.07
C PHE A 411 29.26 9.60 -3.03
N PRO A 412 29.90 10.21 -3.99
CA PRO A 412 29.97 11.62 -4.38
C PRO A 412 28.66 12.14 -5.02
N THR A 413 28.61 13.42 -5.34
CA THR A 413 27.55 14.05 -6.14
C THR A 413 27.33 13.28 -7.44
N ASP A 414 26.09 13.27 -7.94
CA ASP A 414 25.77 12.67 -9.22
C ASP A 414 26.71 13.24 -10.31
N PRO A 415 27.44 12.40 -11.07
CA PRO A 415 28.41 12.84 -12.06
C PRO A 415 27.79 13.70 -13.17
N ASP A 416 26.50 13.54 -13.45
CA ASP A 416 25.77 14.30 -14.46
C ASP A 416 25.32 15.68 -13.94
N CYS A 417 25.39 15.91 -12.61
CA CYS A 417 24.97 17.14 -11.96
C CYS A 417 26.05 17.72 -11.02
N PRO A 418 27.26 18.02 -11.50
CA PRO A 418 28.41 18.36 -10.65
C PRO A 418 28.25 19.66 -9.85
N LYS A 419 27.26 20.50 -10.17
CA LYS A 419 27.02 21.78 -9.50
C LYS A 419 26.18 21.67 -8.23
N LEU A 420 25.53 20.54 -7.99
CA LEU A 420 24.54 20.40 -6.92
C LEU A 420 25.16 20.08 -5.55
N GLY A 421 26.42 19.72 -5.48
CA GLY A 421 27.08 19.39 -4.21
C GLY A 421 26.70 18.00 -3.66
N PRO A 422 27.27 17.61 -2.51
CA PRO A 422 27.05 16.29 -1.91
C PRO A 422 25.71 16.18 -1.18
N GLY A 423 25.25 14.96 -0.96
CA GLY A 423 24.08 14.68 -0.15
C GLY A 423 22.75 14.68 -0.90
N LEU A 424 22.79 14.77 -2.24
CA LEU A 424 21.63 14.65 -3.12
C LEU A 424 21.54 13.25 -3.72
N ALA A 425 20.32 12.79 -4.02
CA ALA A 425 20.04 11.50 -4.61
C ALA A 425 18.90 11.58 -5.64
N ASN A 426 18.83 10.58 -6.51
CA ASN A 426 17.81 10.47 -7.56
C ASN A 426 17.70 11.73 -8.41
N CYS A 427 18.82 12.20 -8.92
CA CYS A 427 18.88 13.35 -9.79
C CYS A 427 18.61 12.93 -11.24
N PHE A 428 17.77 13.67 -11.93
CA PHE A 428 17.47 13.48 -13.34
C PHE A 428 18.44 14.28 -14.23
N PRO A 429 18.49 14.00 -15.56
CA PRO A 429 19.41 14.69 -16.48
C PRO A 429 19.27 16.21 -16.52
N ASP A 430 18.15 16.78 -16.12
CA ASP A 430 17.96 18.23 -15.93
C ASP A 430 18.50 18.76 -14.58
N CYS A 431 19.15 17.88 -13.82
CA CYS A 431 19.70 18.17 -12.49
C CYS A 431 18.66 18.58 -11.44
N VAL A 432 17.44 18.11 -11.57
CA VAL A 432 16.45 18.12 -10.50
C VAL A 432 16.59 16.84 -9.71
N CYS A 433 16.79 16.96 -8.40
CA CYS A 433 16.95 15.82 -7.49
C CYS A 433 15.70 15.63 -6.64
N GLU A 434 15.25 14.38 -6.55
CA GLU A 434 14.02 14.00 -5.85
C GLU A 434 14.26 13.70 -4.37
N ASP A 435 15.53 13.55 -3.95
CA ASP A 435 15.87 13.22 -2.58
C ASP A 435 17.18 13.85 -2.11
N ALA A 436 17.33 13.90 -0.79
CA ALA A 436 18.54 14.34 -0.10
C ALA A 436 18.57 13.76 1.32
N VAL A 437 19.74 13.69 1.95
CA VAL A 437 19.88 13.29 3.36
C VAL A 437 18.95 14.10 4.26
N ASN A 438 18.81 15.41 4.00
CA ASN A 438 17.97 16.31 4.79
C ASN A 438 16.47 16.23 4.44
N ASN A 439 16.08 15.40 3.47
CA ASN A 439 14.67 15.05 3.24
C ASN A 439 14.17 14.00 4.23
N THR A 440 14.75 13.95 5.41
CA THR A 440 14.29 13.12 6.53
C THR A 440 13.21 13.88 7.29
N TYR A 441 12.01 13.32 7.35
CA TYR A 441 10.86 13.97 7.98
C TYR A 441 9.94 12.99 8.69
N ALA A 442 9.12 13.55 9.58
CA ALA A 442 7.99 12.86 10.17
C ALA A 442 6.76 13.77 10.19
N CYS A 443 5.59 13.21 9.89
CA CYS A 443 4.34 13.94 9.78
C CYS A 443 3.22 13.32 10.61
N VAL A 444 2.39 14.19 11.21
CA VAL A 444 1.06 13.80 11.70
C VAL A 444 0.02 14.22 10.67
N ARG A 445 -0.79 13.28 10.21
CA ARG A 445 -1.92 13.50 9.32
C ARG A 445 -3.22 13.27 10.08
N THR A 446 -4.09 14.28 10.14
CA THR A 446 -5.41 14.22 10.78
C THR A 446 -6.51 14.34 9.73
N LEU A 447 -7.67 13.66 9.93
CA LEU A 447 -8.79 13.73 8.99
C LEU A 447 -10.14 14.07 9.65
N LYS A 448 -10.38 13.63 10.88
CA LYS A 448 -11.73 13.74 11.49
C LYS A 448 -12.07 15.13 12.01
N ASP A 449 -11.22 15.71 12.85
CA ASP A 449 -11.53 16.98 13.54
C ASP A 449 -10.98 18.17 12.76
N SER A 450 -9.93 17.93 12.02
CA SER A 450 -9.28 18.92 11.16
C SER A 450 -8.51 18.17 10.08
N ASN A 451 -8.71 18.50 8.83
CA ASN A 451 -8.00 17.88 7.70
C ASN A 451 -6.61 18.52 7.56
N LEU A 452 -5.73 18.28 8.55
CA LEU A 452 -4.41 18.88 8.65
C LEU A 452 -3.30 17.88 8.42
N GLN A 453 -2.20 18.38 7.90
CA GLN A 453 -0.90 17.70 7.89
C GLN A 453 0.13 18.64 8.54
N TYR A 454 0.86 18.09 9.51
CA TYR A 454 1.95 18.75 10.22
C TYR A 454 3.20 17.92 10.09
N CYS A 455 4.29 18.47 9.57
CA CYS A 455 5.54 17.77 9.29
C CYS A 455 6.74 18.52 9.87
N GLU A 456 7.66 17.79 10.47
CA GLU A 456 8.97 18.29 10.91
C GLU A 456 10.08 17.57 10.14
N PHE A 457 11.05 18.35 9.66
CA PHE A 457 12.25 17.84 9.00
C PHE A 457 13.41 17.74 10.00
N ALA A 458 14.13 16.62 9.94
CA ALA A 458 15.34 16.40 10.72
C ALA A 458 16.54 17.02 10.00
N ASP A 459 16.54 18.33 9.86
CA ASP A 459 17.58 19.12 9.22
C ASP A 459 18.14 20.19 10.16
N ASN A 460 19.16 20.94 9.71
CA ASN A 460 19.77 22.01 10.50
C ASN A 460 18.86 23.25 10.65
N GLU A 461 17.81 23.37 9.83
CA GLU A 461 16.84 24.47 9.88
C GLU A 461 15.68 24.17 10.82
N SER A 462 15.51 22.91 11.27
CA SER A 462 14.31 22.41 11.98
C SER A 462 13.04 22.84 11.25
N PHE A 463 13.02 22.61 9.93
CA PHE A 463 11.98 23.11 9.05
C PHE A 463 10.64 22.44 9.36
N VAL A 464 9.57 23.23 9.35
CA VAL A 464 8.21 22.75 9.66
C VAL A 464 7.27 23.13 8.53
N GLU A 465 6.46 22.17 8.08
CA GLU A 465 5.38 22.39 7.13
C GLU A 465 4.03 22.05 7.77
N VAL A 466 3.03 22.92 7.53
CA VAL A 466 1.65 22.70 7.96
C VAL A 466 0.70 23.04 6.81
N TYR A 467 -0.23 22.13 6.54
CA TYR A 467 -1.23 22.27 5.49
C TYR A 467 -2.64 21.99 6.01
N ASN A 468 -3.61 22.78 5.56
CA ASN A 468 -5.03 22.50 5.73
C ASN A 468 -5.59 21.99 4.40
N LEU A 469 -5.74 20.68 4.29
CA LEU A 469 -6.14 20.05 3.03
C LEU A 469 -7.63 20.22 2.68
N THR A 470 -8.44 20.77 3.60
CA THR A 470 -9.82 21.17 3.27
C THR A 470 -9.83 22.42 2.38
N SER A 471 -9.00 23.40 2.70
CA SER A 471 -8.90 24.67 1.96
C SER A 471 -7.82 24.67 0.88
N ASP A 472 -6.80 23.82 1.03
CA ASP A 472 -5.65 23.71 0.15
C ASP A 472 -5.33 22.23 -0.14
N PRO A 473 -6.16 21.55 -0.96
CA PRO A 473 -6.00 20.11 -1.25
C PRO A 473 -4.70 19.79 -1.99
N HIS A 474 -4.10 20.78 -2.66
CA HIS A 474 -2.83 20.60 -3.38
C HIS A 474 -1.61 20.99 -2.54
N GLN A 475 -1.81 21.34 -1.25
CA GLN A 475 -0.74 21.67 -0.32
C GLN A 475 0.21 22.79 -0.84
N LEU A 476 -0.35 23.85 -1.43
CA LEU A 476 0.40 24.94 -2.04
C LEU A 476 0.99 25.90 -1.01
N GLU A 477 0.26 26.15 0.09
CA GLU A 477 0.61 27.15 1.08
C GLU A 477 1.00 26.52 2.43
N ASN A 478 2.26 26.64 2.82
CA ASN A 478 2.69 26.31 4.18
C ASN A 478 2.17 27.37 5.17
N ILE A 479 1.18 26.98 5.97
CA ILE A 479 0.50 27.87 6.93
C ILE A 479 1.14 27.89 8.32
N VAL A 480 2.32 27.32 8.53
CA VAL A 480 2.97 27.21 9.86
C VAL A 480 3.01 28.52 10.63
N LYS A 481 3.21 29.65 9.93
CA LYS A 481 3.26 31.01 10.55
C LYS A 481 1.87 31.60 10.84
N LYS A 482 0.78 30.95 10.37
CA LYS A 482 -0.61 31.41 10.51
C LYS A 482 -1.41 30.56 11.49
N VAL A 483 -0.89 29.41 11.87
CA VAL A 483 -1.55 28.46 12.76
C VAL A 483 -1.38 28.89 14.21
N ASP A 484 -2.43 28.67 15.01
CA ASP A 484 -2.40 28.93 16.45
C ASP A 484 -1.26 28.15 17.13
N PRO A 485 -0.42 28.80 17.97
CA PRO A 485 0.68 28.13 18.65
C PRO A 485 0.26 26.92 19.50
N SER A 486 -0.93 26.94 20.09
CA SER A 486 -1.44 25.80 20.87
C SER A 486 -1.74 24.60 19.99
N LEU A 487 -2.25 24.80 18.77
CA LEU A 487 -2.45 23.74 17.81
C LEU A 487 -1.11 23.17 17.32
N LEU A 488 -0.12 23.99 17.04
CA LEU A 488 1.24 23.53 16.70
C LEU A 488 1.84 22.68 17.82
N GLN A 489 1.72 23.13 19.06
CA GLN A 489 2.19 22.37 20.21
C GLN A 489 1.49 21.01 20.35
N ASN A 490 0.17 20.97 20.14
CA ASN A 490 -0.59 19.72 20.16
C ASN A 490 -0.15 18.76 19.04
N MET A 491 0.08 19.26 17.83
CA MET A 491 0.54 18.44 16.71
C MET A 491 1.95 17.89 16.95
N ASN A 492 2.87 18.72 17.47
CA ASN A 492 4.22 18.28 17.87
C ASN A 492 4.16 17.19 18.96
N GLN A 493 3.33 17.35 19.99
CA GLN A 493 3.15 16.31 21.03
C GLN A 493 2.60 15.00 20.47
N ARG A 494 1.67 15.07 19.51
CA ARG A 494 1.15 13.88 18.80
C ARG A 494 2.27 13.22 17.99
N LEU A 495 3.08 14.01 17.29
CA LEU A 495 4.21 13.51 16.52
C LEU A 495 5.20 12.74 17.40
N ILE A 496 5.63 13.32 18.52
CA ILE A 496 6.55 12.69 19.49
C ILE A 496 5.98 11.35 19.99
N LYS A 497 4.68 11.31 20.32
CA LYS A 497 4.04 10.07 20.78
C LYS A 497 3.97 9.01 19.69
N LEU A 498 3.69 9.40 18.46
CA LEU A 498 3.63 8.46 17.33
C LEU A 498 5.01 7.92 16.97
N GLN A 499 6.06 8.75 17.00
CA GLN A 499 7.44 8.32 16.73
C GLN A 499 8.05 7.46 17.84
N SER A 500 7.46 7.46 19.03
CA SER A 500 7.92 6.66 20.18
C SER A 500 7.02 5.46 20.50
N CYS A 501 5.96 5.22 19.74
CA CYS A 501 5.04 4.12 20.00
C CYS A 501 5.57 2.79 19.45
N GLU A 502 5.13 1.67 20.05
CA GLU A 502 5.34 0.32 19.54
C GLU A 502 4.14 -0.57 19.88
N GLY A 503 3.71 -1.40 18.92
CA GLY A 503 2.65 -2.38 19.11
C GLY A 503 1.35 -1.73 19.57
N LYS A 504 0.81 -2.19 20.68
CA LYS A 504 -0.46 -1.70 21.23
C LYS A 504 -0.46 -0.19 21.52
N SER A 505 0.68 0.37 21.94
CA SER A 505 0.76 1.80 22.26
C SER A 505 0.49 2.71 21.04
N CYS A 506 0.77 2.24 19.80
CA CYS A 506 0.44 2.95 18.57
C CYS A 506 -1.07 3.01 18.27
N ARG A 507 -1.85 2.08 18.83
CA ARG A 507 -3.30 1.98 18.65
C ARG A 507 -4.10 2.69 19.73
N ASP A 508 -3.52 2.86 20.92
CA ASP A 508 -4.19 3.39 22.11
C ASP A 508 -4.01 4.92 22.27
N ILE A 509 -3.41 5.61 21.28
CA ILE A 509 -3.22 7.05 21.32
C ILE A 509 -4.58 7.75 21.21
N LYS A 510 -5.06 8.30 22.31
CA LYS A 510 -6.38 8.96 22.39
C LYS A 510 -6.39 10.30 21.64
N SER A 511 -7.54 10.64 21.07
CA SER A 511 -7.78 11.91 20.36
C SER A 511 -7.72 13.17 21.26
N HIS A 512 -7.83 13.00 22.58
CA HIS A 512 -7.78 14.09 23.54
C HIS A 512 -6.35 14.36 23.99
N LEU A 513 -5.60 15.07 23.15
CA LEU A 513 -4.35 15.73 23.48
C LEU A 513 -4.38 17.14 22.96
#